data_626bd8bb84332b07314e7ae5316d7edd
#
_entry.id   626bd8bb84332b07314e7ae5316d7edd
#
_cell.length_a   1.000
_cell.length_b   1.000
_cell.length_c   1.000
_cell.angle_alpha   90.00
_cell.angle_beta   90.00
_cell.angle_gamma   90.00
#
_symmetry.space_group_name_H-M   'P 1'
#
loop_
_entity.id
_entity.type
_entity.pdbx_description
1 polymer ?
#
loop_
_entity_poly.entity_id
_entity_poly.type
_entity_poly.pdbx_seq_one_letter_code
_entity_poly.pdbx_strand_id
1 'polypeptide(L)'
;MLNEFKQYLLGIGKSENTALNYCDKVKLYLKWCLDSFGSEPQQLYRANVLDYISYMKTLKRYNPKSVNNHLSSLRSFNEFLIASGRQSELAILKNDFMKVQVQYANPCTVEQKDVEAFRQRLLEGGNKRDFAIVTLYTYTGIRRSECVNLRVDQVDLVAKEIYVVGKGNKHRTVYLNDKTVHAIREYLKVRNSDSPYLFVSRQSEKMAASRINQIFNQYSDIITPKMLRHYFCSHALDTGDYKIHEVANQAGHSNVQTTLIYSNPSARQMKEKANKL
;
A
#
# COMPACT_ATOMS: atom_id res chain seq x y z
N MET A 1 -18.31 17.40 14.74
CA MET A 1 -18.80 16.39 13.78
C MET A 1 -17.68 15.47 13.26
N LEU A 2 -16.59 15.94 12.61
CA LEU A 2 -15.52 15.04 12.10
C LEU A 2 -14.78 14.29 13.21
N ASN A 3 -14.53 14.89 14.37
CA ASN A 3 -13.90 14.21 15.50
C ASN A 3 -14.81 13.10 16.07
N GLU A 4 -16.09 13.35 16.17
CA GLU A 4 -17.08 12.33 16.60
C GLU A 4 -17.14 11.19 15.58
N PHE A 5 -17.14 11.51 14.29
CA PHE A 5 -17.07 10.51 13.24
C PHE A 5 -15.79 9.66 13.31
N LYS A 6 -14.63 10.29 13.59
CA LYS A 6 -13.38 9.53 13.81
C LYS A 6 -13.54 8.55 14.98
N GLN A 7 -14.10 8.98 16.11
CA GLN A 7 -14.33 8.13 17.26
C GLN A 7 -15.32 6.99 16.95
N TYR A 8 -16.40 7.29 16.25
CA TYR A 8 -17.33 6.27 15.78
C TYR A 8 -16.63 5.21 14.92
N LEU A 9 -15.79 5.61 13.95
CA LEU A 9 -15.02 4.67 13.11
C LEU A 9 -14.09 3.78 13.93
N LEU A 10 -13.41 4.33 14.91
CA LEU A 10 -12.55 3.57 15.83
C LEU A 10 -13.39 2.60 16.67
N GLY A 11 -14.55 3.03 17.17
CA GLY A 11 -15.48 2.21 17.94
C GLY A 11 -16.03 1.00 17.18
N ILE A 12 -16.23 1.12 15.85
CA ILE A 12 -16.62 -0.01 14.99
C ILE A 12 -15.41 -0.81 14.46
N GLY A 13 -14.22 -0.65 15.05
CA GLY A 13 -13.05 -1.45 14.78
C GLY A 13 -12.26 -1.05 13.51
N LYS A 14 -12.46 0.16 12.95
CA LYS A 14 -11.61 0.65 11.86
C LYS A 14 -10.24 1.05 12.41
N SER A 15 -9.18 0.79 11.62
CA SER A 15 -7.85 1.26 11.98
C SER A 15 -7.77 2.79 11.94
N GLU A 16 -6.87 3.37 12.74
CA GLU A 16 -6.67 4.82 12.80
C GLU A 16 -6.39 5.43 11.40
N ASN A 17 -5.53 4.81 10.61
CA ASN A 17 -5.26 5.24 9.24
C ASN A 17 -6.52 5.21 8.35
N THR A 18 -7.41 4.24 8.55
CA THR A 18 -8.69 4.18 7.81
C THR A 18 -9.60 5.30 8.26
N ALA A 19 -9.70 5.54 9.58
CA ALA A 19 -10.52 6.59 10.15
C ALA A 19 -10.07 7.98 9.65
N LEU A 20 -8.76 8.27 9.69
CA LEU A 20 -8.19 9.51 9.16
C LEU A 20 -8.50 9.69 7.67
N ASN A 21 -8.27 8.66 6.86
CA ASN A 21 -8.53 8.70 5.42
C ASN A 21 -10.02 8.94 5.10
N TYR A 22 -10.93 8.38 5.90
CA TYR A 22 -12.37 8.59 5.75
C TYR A 22 -12.74 10.03 6.14
N CYS A 23 -12.21 10.53 7.25
CA CYS A 23 -12.42 11.92 7.66
C CYS A 23 -11.92 12.92 6.60
N ASP A 24 -10.75 12.68 6.00
CA ASP A 24 -10.22 13.54 4.94
C ASP A 24 -11.15 13.61 3.73
N LYS A 25 -11.73 12.47 3.31
CA LYS A 25 -12.66 12.45 2.18
C LYS A 25 -14.00 13.10 2.51
N VAL A 26 -14.50 12.93 3.73
CA VAL A 26 -15.70 13.65 4.19
C VAL A 26 -15.43 15.14 4.24
N LYS A 27 -14.25 15.58 4.73
CA LYS A 27 -13.83 16.98 4.72
C LYS A 27 -13.81 17.57 3.31
N LEU A 28 -13.34 16.81 2.31
CA LEU A 28 -13.36 17.24 0.91
C LEU A 28 -14.80 17.42 0.38
N TYR A 29 -15.72 16.56 0.75
CA TYR A 29 -17.13 16.70 0.41
C TYR A 29 -17.76 17.93 1.07
N LEU A 30 -17.56 18.12 2.37
CA LEU A 30 -18.08 19.28 3.11
C LEU A 30 -17.55 20.59 2.53
N LYS A 31 -16.25 20.65 2.21
CA LYS A 31 -15.65 21.80 1.53
C LYS A 31 -16.31 22.03 0.16
N TRP A 32 -16.52 21.00 -0.63
CA TRP A 32 -17.20 21.12 -1.91
C TRP A 32 -18.64 21.66 -1.75
N CYS A 33 -19.38 21.21 -0.74
CA CYS A 33 -20.70 21.75 -0.41
C CYS A 33 -20.63 23.25 -0.06
N LEU A 34 -19.67 23.64 0.78
CA LEU A 34 -19.47 25.03 1.15
C LEU A 34 -19.17 25.89 -0.09
N ASP A 35 -18.26 25.42 -0.95
CA ASP A 35 -17.87 26.13 -2.17
C ASP A 35 -19.01 26.21 -3.20
N SER A 36 -19.93 25.21 -3.24
CA SER A 36 -21.01 25.13 -4.22
C SER A 36 -22.33 25.76 -3.75
N PHE A 37 -22.62 25.68 -2.44
CA PHE A 37 -23.92 26.06 -1.85
C PHE A 37 -23.82 27.12 -0.74
N GLY A 38 -22.61 27.56 -0.41
CA GLY A 38 -22.38 28.58 0.62
C GLY A 38 -22.47 28.07 2.07
N SER A 39 -22.72 26.78 2.31
CA SER A 39 -22.81 26.23 3.66
C SER A 39 -22.41 24.77 3.72
N GLU A 40 -21.89 24.34 4.89
CA GLU A 40 -21.67 22.91 5.17
C GLU A 40 -22.98 22.25 5.62
N PRO A 41 -23.37 21.13 4.99
CA PRO A 41 -24.61 20.44 5.35
C PRO A 41 -24.47 19.71 6.70
N GLN A 42 -25.56 19.75 7.52
CA GLN A 42 -25.64 18.99 8.76
C GLN A 42 -25.97 17.50 8.55
N GLN A 43 -26.50 17.17 7.37
CA GLN A 43 -26.86 15.83 6.92
C GLN A 43 -26.53 15.67 5.43
N LEU A 44 -26.52 14.45 4.93
CA LEU A 44 -26.27 14.17 3.52
C LEU A 44 -27.60 14.20 2.75
N TYR A 45 -27.69 15.08 1.76
CA TYR A 45 -28.82 15.14 0.83
C TYR A 45 -28.53 14.33 -0.42
N ARG A 46 -29.49 13.52 -0.86
CA ARG A 46 -29.36 12.68 -2.05
C ARG A 46 -28.94 13.45 -3.30
N ALA A 47 -29.54 14.58 -3.55
CA ALA A 47 -29.23 15.45 -4.69
C ALA A 47 -27.74 15.87 -4.65
N ASN A 48 -27.27 16.38 -3.50
CA ASN A 48 -25.88 16.84 -3.36
C ASN A 48 -24.86 15.68 -3.52
N VAL A 49 -25.23 14.47 -3.11
CA VAL A 49 -24.38 13.28 -3.33
C VAL A 49 -24.25 12.97 -4.82
N LEU A 50 -25.34 13.03 -5.59
CA LEU A 50 -25.33 12.81 -7.04
C LEU A 50 -24.52 13.89 -7.77
N ASP A 51 -24.68 15.15 -7.38
CA ASP A 51 -23.91 16.28 -7.92
C ASP A 51 -22.40 16.13 -7.59
N TYR A 52 -22.07 15.69 -6.38
CA TYR A 52 -20.67 15.43 -6.01
C TYR A 52 -20.07 14.27 -6.81
N ILE A 53 -20.84 13.22 -7.09
CA ILE A 53 -20.41 12.12 -7.98
C ILE A 53 -20.11 12.69 -9.38
N SER A 54 -21.02 13.51 -9.91
CA SER A 54 -20.83 14.18 -11.21
C SER A 54 -19.58 15.06 -11.20
N TYR A 55 -19.41 15.89 -10.18
CA TYR A 55 -18.21 16.73 -9.97
C TYR A 55 -16.92 15.92 -9.97
N MET A 56 -16.88 14.82 -9.22
CA MET A 56 -15.70 13.94 -9.18
C MET A 56 -15.38 13.34 -10.55
N LYS A 57 -16.39 12.98 -11.34
CA LYS A 57 -16.23 12.37 -12.66
C LYS A 57 -15.83 13.37 -13.73
N THR A 58 -16.51 14.52 -13.79
CA THR A 58 -16.38 15.48 -14.89
C THR A 58 -15.27 16.49 -14.65
N LEU A 59 -15.27 17.17 -13.51
CA LEU A 59 -14.30 18.23 -13.19
C LEU A 59 -13.01 17.69 -12.61
N LYS A 60 -13.09 16.75 -11.65
CA LYS A 60 -11.88 16.13 -11.05
C LYS A 60 -11.32 14.99 -11.87
N ARG A 61 -12.07 14.44 -12.83
CA ARG A 61 -11.68 13.33 -13.69
C ARG A 61 -11.15 12.11 -12.90
N TYR A 62 -11.75 11.84 -11.74
CA TYR A 62 -11.38 10.70 -10.92
C TYR A 62 -11.76 9.39 -11.61
N ASN A 63 -10.89 8.41 -11.53
CA ASN A 63 -11.20 7.05 -11.99
C ASN A 63 -12.27 6.38 -11.09
N PRO A 64 -13.00 5.36 -11.59
CA PRO A 64 -14.06 4.68 -10.86
C PRO A 64 -13.67 4.21 -9.46
N LYS A 65 -12.45 3.71 -9.28
CA LYS A 65 -11.94 3.24 -7.99
C LYS A 65 -11.79 4.39 -6.99
N SER A 66 -11.32 5.55 -7.44
CA SER A 66 -11.21 6.75 -6.61
C SER A 66 -12.58 7.27 -6.20
N VAL A 67 -13.54 7.35 -7.12
CA VAL A 67 -14.93 7.73 -6.83
C VAL A 67 -15.52 6.78 -5.78
N ASN A 68 -15.40 5.47 -5.96
CA ASN A 68 -15.90 4.48 -5.02
C ASN A 68 -15.26 4.61 -3.62
N ASN A 69 -13.98 4.99 -3.55
CA ASN A 69 -13.32 5.25 -2.26
C ASN A 69 -13.93 6.47 -1.54
N HIS A 70 -14.30 7.54 -2.25
CA HIS A 70 -15.01 8.67 -1.67
C HIS A 70 -16.41 8.24 -1.21
N LEU A 71 -17.16 7.54 -2.05
CA LEU A 71 -18.49 7.04 -1.70
C LEU A 71 -18.47 6.11 -0.49
N SER A 72 -17.47 5.23 -0.37
CA SER A 72 -17.33 4.38 0.81
C SER A 72 -17.14 5.18 2.10
N SER A 73 -16.38 6.27 2.04
CA SER A 73 -16.16 7.15 3.18
C SER A 73 -17.43 7.94 3.53
N LEU A 74 -18.12 8.49 2.53
CA LEU A 74 -19.40 9.20 2.71
C LEU A 74 -20.51 8.27 3.21
N ARG A 75 -20.54 7.00 2.73
CA ARG A 75 -21.51 6.03 3.22
C ARG A 75 -21.30 5.73 4.70
N SER A 76 -20.04 5.53 5.13
CA SER A 76 -19.76 5.35 6.56
C SER A 76 -20.08 6.60 7.38
N PHE A 77 -19.92 7.79 6.80
CA PHE A 77 -20.34 9.04 7.43
C PHE A 77 -21.87 9.13 7.54
N ASN A 78 -22.61 8.72 6.51
CA ASN A 78 -24.06 8.63 6.54
C ASN A 78 -24.55 7.65 7.63
N GLU A 79 -23.91 6.48 7.74
CA GLU A 79 -24.21 5.49 8.78
C GLU A 79 -23.97 6.07 10.20
N PHE A 80 -22.91 6.87 10.37
CA PHE A 80 -22.66 7.63 11.60
C PHE A 80 -23.76 8.66 11.89
N LEU A 81 -24.19 9.43 10.90
CA LEU A 81 -25.26 10.42 11.05
C LEU A 81 -26.58 9.77 11.46
N ILE A 82 -26.90 8.60 10.89
CA ILE A 82 -28.08 7.81 11.27
C ILE A 82 -27.93 7.31 12.72
N ALA A 83 -26.78 6.71 13.06
CA ALA A 83 -26.54 6.20 14.40
C ALA A 83 -26.58 7.28 15.49
N SER A 84 -26.27 8.54 15.11
CA SER A 84 -26.34 9.70 16.02
C SER A 84 -27.68 10.44 15.99
N GLY A 85 -28.70 9.92 15.29
CA GLY A 85 -30.03 10.53 15.16
C GLY A 85 -30.09 11.80 14.33
N ARG A 86 -29.02 12.13 13.59
CA ARG A 86 -28.91 13.35 12.77
C ARG A 86 -29.47 13.17 11.37
N GLN A 87 -29.72 11.93 10.95
CA GLN A 87 -30.29 11.56 9.66
C GLN A 87 -31.10 10.28 9.82
N SER A 88 -32.19 10.16 9.04
CA SER A 88 -33.10 8.99 9.08
C SER A 88 -32.79 7.96 7.99
N GLU A 89 -32.25 8.40 6.85
CA GLU A 89 -32.13 7.57 5.65
C GLU A 89 -30.73 7.60 5.04
N LEU A 90 -30.43 6.54 4.26
CA LEU A 90 -29.20 6.49 3.48
C LEU A 90 -29.31 7.36 2.23
N ALA A 91 -28.43 8.35 2.11
CA ALA A 91 -28.27 9.18 0.93
C ALA A 91 -27.33 8.52 -0.13
N ILE A 92 -26.50 7.54 0.27
CA ILE A 92 -25.61 6.80 -0.63
C ILE A 92 -26.09 5.36 -0.78
N LEU A 93 -26.49 4.99 -2.00
CA LEU A 93 -27.05 3.69 -2.32
C LEU A 93 -25.99 2.76 -2.97
N LYS A 94 -26.28 1.45 -2.99
CA LYS A 94 -25.41 0.47 -3.65
C LYS A 94 -25.18 0.77 -5.14
N ASN A 95 -26.20 1.27 -5.81
CA ASN A 95 -26.18 1.57 -7.26
C ASN A 95 -25.34 2.80 -7.62
N ASP A 96 -24.90 3.59 -6.63
CA ASP A 96 -24.04 4.74 -6.86
C ASP A 96 -22.58 4.30 -7.10
N PHE A 97 -22.23 3.12 -6.66
CA PHE A 97 -20.90 2.59 -6.83
C PHE A 97 -20.68 2.16 -8.29
N MET A 98 -19.59 2.65 -8.84
CA MET A 98 -19.22 2.38 -10.22
C MET A 98 -18.62 0.98 -10.35
N LYS A 99 -18.93 0.30 -11.45
CA LYS A 99 -18.25 -0.95 -11.82
C LYS A 99 -16.76 -0.66 -12.06
N VAL A 100 -15.91 -1.35 -11.33
CA VAL A 100 -14.45 -1.27 -11.52
C VAL A 100 -14.05 -2.50 -12.30
N GLN A 101 -13.59 -2.31 -13.53
CA GLN A 101 -12.97 -3.39 -14.27
C GLN A 101 -11.63 -3.73 -13.63
N VAL A 102 -11.39 -5.00 -13.39
CA VAL A 102 -10.08 -5.51 -12.98
C VAL A 102 -9.18 -5.41 -14.20
N GLN A 103 -8.44 -4.33 -14.30
CA GLN A 103 -7.38 -4.23 -15.32
C GLN A 103 -6.17 -5.01 -14.81
N TYR A 104 -5.56 -5.80 -15.68
CA TYR A 104 -4.21 -6.31 -15.42
C TYR A 104 -3.29 -5.12 -15.16
N ALA A 105 -2.36 -5.27 -14.22
CA ALA A 105 -1.34 -4.25 -14.06
C ALA A 105 -0.56 -4.12 -15.38
N ASN A 106 -0.16 -2.89 -15.71
CA ASN A 106 0.82 -2.73 -16.75
C ASN A 106 2.03 -3.61 -16.43
N PRO A 107 2.65 -4.26 -17.43
CA PRO A 107 3.87 -5.01 -17.23
C PRO A 107 4.85 -4.21 -16.36
N CYS A 108 5.63 -4.89 -15.55
CA CYS A 108 6.64 -4.21 -14.73
C CYS A 108 7.60 -3.48 -15.69
N THR A 109 7.65 -2.16 -15.57
CA THR A 109 8.51 -1.31 -16.41
C THR A 109 9.96 -1.26 -15.93
N VAL A 110 10.23 -1.84 -14.74
CA VAL A 110 11.57 -1.88 -14.13
C VAL A 110 12.20 -3.21 -14.46
N GLU A 111 13.33 -3.18 -15.15
CA GLU A 111 14.11 -4.37 -15.52
C GLU A 111 15.11 -4.73 -14.41
N GLN A 112 15.60 -5.98 -14.43
CA GLN A 112 16.59 -6.47 -13.46
C GLN A 112 17.83 -5.56 -13.41
N LYS A 113 18.31 -5.09 -14.58
CA LYS A 113 19.47 -4.18 -14.65
C LYS A 113 19.24 -2.87 -13.89
N ASP A 114 18.01 -2.31 -13.93
CA ASP A 114 17.67 -1.05 -13.26
C ASP A 114 17.64 -1.25 -11.74
N VAL A 115 17.11 -2.40 -11.30
CA VAL A 115 17.06 -2.77 -9.87
C VAL A 115 18.47 -2.98 -9.32
N GLU A 116 19.33 -3.70 -10.04
CA GLU A 116 20.72 -3.92 -9.60
C GLU A 116 21.53 -2.61 -9.62
N ALA A 117 21.38 -1.76 -10.63
CA ALA A 117 22.00 -0.43 -10.66
C ALA A 117 21.52 0.47 -9.50
N PHE A 118 20.23 0.40 -9.14
CA PHE A 118 19.68 1.11 -8.00
C PHE A 118 20.27 0.59 -6.68
N ARG A 119 20.37 -0.72 -6.50
CA ARG A 119 21.01 -1.32 -5.32
C ARG A 119 22.48 -1.00 -5.22
N GLN A 120 23.19 -0.97 -6.35
CA GLN A 120 24.60 -0.60 -6.39
C GLN A 120 24.82 0.84 -5.90
N ARG A 121 24.00 1.81 -6.35
CA ARG A 121 24.05 3.20 -5.84
C ARG A 121 23.85 3.30 -4.34
N LEU A 122 22.95 2.49 -3.75
CA LEU A 122 22.77 2.46 -2.30
C LEU A 122 23.97 1.86 -1.58
N LEU A 123 24.60 0.84 -2.16
CA LEU A 123 25.81 0.23 -1.61
C LEU A 123 26.98 1.23 -1.59
N GLU A 124 27.20 1.93 -2.70
CA GLU A 124 28.20 3.00 -2.84
C GLU A 124 27.92 4.18 -1.90
N GLY A 125 26.67 4.50 -1.64
CA GLY A 125 26.26 5.50 -0.67
C GLY A 125 26.57 5.16 0.79
N GLY A 126 27.03 3.94 1.08
CA GLY A 126 27.56 3.51 2.36
C GLY A 126 26.54 3.37 3.50
N ASN A 127 25.27 3.65 3.27
CA ASN A 127 24.23 3.53 4.30
C ASN A 127 23.70 2.09 4.38
N LYS A 128 24.28 1.29 5.28
CA LYS A 128 23.92 -0.14 5.44
C LYS A 128 22.45 -0.38 5.79
N ARG A 129 21.81 0.54 6.55
CA ARG A 129 20.38 0.45 6.86
C ARG A 129 19.53 0.57 5.59
N ASP A 130 19.79 1.61 4.80
CA ASP A 130 18.99 1.93 3.62
C ASP A 130 19.21 0.85 2.54
N PHE A 131 20.44 0.34 2.42
CA PHE A 131 20.75 -0.81 1.57
C PHE A 131 20.01 -2.09 1.99
N ALA A 132 19.96 -2.38 3.30
CA ALA A 132 19.22 -3.54 3.83
C ALA A 132 17.72 -3.41 3.58
N ILE A 133 17.14 -2.22 3.76
CA ILE A 133 15.73 -1.94 3.45
C ILE A 133 15.43 -2.24 1.98
N VAL A 134 16.19 -1.65 1.06
CA VAL A 134 15.95 -1.80 -0.38
C VAL A 134 16.16 -3.25 -0.83
N THR A 135 17.18 -3.93 -0.29
CA THR A 135 17.43 -5.35 -0.58
C THR A 135 16.28 -6.23 -0.10
N LEU A 136 15.75 -5.97 1.10
CA LEU A 136 14.56 -6.65 1.61
C LEU A 136 13.34 -6.46 0.69
N TYR A 137 13.07 -5.23 0.22
CA TYR A 137 11.99 -4.98 -0.74
C TYR A 137 12.17 -5.74 -2.05
N THR A 138 13.40 -5.73 -2.57
CA THR A 138 13.74 -6.34 -3.87
C THR A 138 13.43 -7.83 -3.90
N TYR A 139 13.77 -8.55 -2.81
CA TYR A 139 13.72 -10.01 -2.82
C TYR A 139 12.56 -10.62 -2.02
N THR A 140 11.74 -9.81 -1.35
CA THR A 140 10.61 -10.33 -0.56
C THR A 140 9.28 -9.69 -0.92
N GLY A 141 9.28 -8.55 -1.59
CA GLY A 141 8.08 -7.80 -1.88
C GLY A 141 7.31 -7.37 -0.62
N ILE A 142 7.97 -7.21 0.53
CA ILE A 142 7.35 -6.81 1.81
C ILE A 142 6.56 -5.50 1.68
N ARG A 143 5.46 -5.35 2.44
CA ARG A 143 4.72 -4.09 2.47
C ARG A 143 5.44 -3.03 3.30
N ARG A 144 5.23 -1.75 2.93
CA ARG A 144 5.83 -0.63 3.64
C ARG A 144 5.53 -0.62 5.14
N SER A 145 4.27 -0.87 5.52
CA SER A 145 3.87 -0.96 6.92
C SER A 145 4.52 -2.15 7.65
N GLU A 146 4.70 -3.26 6.98
CA GLU A 146 5.36 -4.44 7.55
C GLU A 146 6.85 -4.18 7.78
N CYS A 147 7.52 -3.59 6.80
CA CYS A 147 8.95 -3.26 6.90
C CYS A 147 9.25 -2.33 8.10
N VAL A 148 8.47 -1.25 8.28
CA VAL A 148 8.72 -0.32 9.41
C VAL A 148 8.28 -0.88 10.76
N ASN A 149 7.42 -1.89 10.78
CA ASN A 149 6.97 -2.56 12.00
C ASN A 149 7.79 -3.81 12.35
N LEU A 150 8.70 -4.23 11.45
CA LEU A 150 9.50 -5.42 11.66
C LEU A 150 10.42 -5.25 12.88
N ARG A 151 10.38 -6.22 13.79
CA ARG A 151 11.15 -6.23 15.03
C ARG A 151 12.40 -7.11 14.88
N VAL A 152 13.40 -6.86 15.70
CA VAL A 152 14.64 -7.65 15.69
C VAL A 152 14.37 -9.11 16.07
N ASP A 153 13.49 -9.35 17.06
CA ASP A 153 13.10 -10.68 17.52
C ASP A 153 12.27 -11.49 16.50
N GLN A 154 11.81 -10.84 15.44
CA GLN A 154 11.08 -11.48 14.32
C GLN A 154 12.00 -11.90 13.16
N VAL A 155 13.32 -11.71 13.28
CA VAL A 155 14.28 -11.97 12.20
C VAL A 155 15.19 -13.12 12.59
N ASP A 156 15.03 -14.25 11.91
CA ASP A 156 15.93 -15.39 12.01
C ASP A 156 16.83 -15.46 10.76
N LEU A 157 18.09 -15.01 10.92
CA LEU A 157 19.07 -15.00 9.82
C LEU A 157 19.73 -16.37 9.60
N VAL A 158 19.55 -17.32 10.52
CA VAL A 158 20.04 -18.71 10.39
C VAL A 158 19.03 -19.52 9.59
N ALA A 159 17.76 -19.48 10.00
CA ALA A 159 16.66 -20.09 9.26
C ALA A 159 16.35 -19.35 7.94
N LYS A 160 16.87 -18.14 7.74
CA LYS A 160 16.57 -17.26 6.60
C LYS A 160 15.09 -16.89 6.52
N GLU A 161 14.50 -16.54 7.66
CA GLU A 161 13.08 -16.26 7.80
C GLU A 161 12.84 -14.95 8.54
N ILE A 162 11.75 -14.29 8.21
CA ILE A 162 11.18 -13.20 9.01
C ILE A 162 9.69 -13.43 9.24
N TYR A 163 9.24 -13.12 10.45
CA TYR A 163 7.84 -13.27 10.85
C TYR A 163 7.17 -11.89 10.79
N VAL A 164 6.26 -11.69 9.86
CA VAL A 164 5.60 -10.40 9.68
C VAL A 164 4.12 -10.45 10.08
N VAL A 165 3.66 -9.36 10.69
CA VAL A 165 2.25 -9.15 11.01
C VAL A 165 1.65 -8.21 9.95
N GLY A 166 0.76 -8.76 9.16
CA GLY A 166 0.09 -8.05 8.07
C GLY A 166 -1.22 -7.39 8.48
N LYS A 167 -1.95 -6.87 7.50
CA LYS A 167 -3.26 -6.24 7.71
C LYS A 167 -4.26 -7.22 8.33
N GLY A 168 -4.95 -6.78 9.39
CA GLY A 168 -5.91 -7.60 10.12
C GLY A 168 -5.27 -8.62 11.06
N ASN A 169 -4.07 -8.32 11.56
CA ASN A 169 -3.28 -9.18 12.47
C ASN A 169 -2.96 -10.57 11.89
N LYS A 170 -2.87 -10.67 10.57
CA LYS A 170 -2.50 -11.93 9.91
C LYS A 170 -0.99 -12.11 9.93
N HIS A 171 -0.55 -13.23 10.50
CA HIS A 171 0.85 -13.60 10.58
C HIS A 171 1.25 -14.41 9.34
N ARG A 172 2.48 -14.19 8.85
CA ARG A 172 3.10 -15.04 7.85
C ARG A 172 4.62 -15.03 7.97
N THR A 173 5.22 -16.11 7.52
CA THR A 173 6.67 -16.19 7.32
C THR A 173 7.03 -15.66 5.94
N VAL A 174 8.10 -14.90 5.86
CA VAL A 174 8.72 -14.42 4.62
C VAL A 174 10.12 -14.99 4.55
N TYR A 175 10.43 -15.70 3.49
CA TYR A 175 11.71 -16.36 3.29
C TYR A 175 12.73 -15.40 2.67
N LEU A 176 13.99 -15.49 3.12
CA LEU A 176 15.08 -14.63 2.73
C LEU A 176 16.09 -15.37 1.87
N ASN A 177 16.61 -14.71 0.84
CA ASN A 177 17.78 -15.19 0.13
C ASN A 177 19.08 -14.71 0.79
N ASP A 178 20.22 -15.26 0.37
CA ASP A 178 21.52 -14.95 0.94
C ASP A 178 21.89 -13.47 0.84
N LYS A 179 21.49 -12.79 -0.25
CA LYS A 179 21.72 -11.35 -0.44
C LYS A 179 21.01 -10.52 0.63
N THR A 180 19.78 -10.91 0.98
CA THR A 180 18.98 -10.22 2.01
C THR A 180 19.52 -10.50 3.41
N VAL A 181 19.88 -11.76 3.69
CA VAL A 181 20.52 -12.17 4.94
C VAL A 181 21.80 -11.38 5.15
N HIS A 182 22.68 -11.32 4.13
CA HIS A 182 23.93 -10.57 4.18
C HIS A 182 23.67 -9.08 4.46
N ALA A 183 22.77 -8.45 3.73
CA ALA A 183 22.47 -7.02 3.89
C ALA A 183 21.93 -6.69 5.30
N ILE A 184 21.03 -7.52 5.84
CA ILE A 184 20.53 -7.33 7.21
C ILE A 184 21.64 -7.56 8.24
N ARG A 185 22.45 -8.59 8.08
CA ARG A 185 23.58 -8.88 8.99
C ARG A 185 24.59 -7.74 9.02
N GLU A 186 24.95 -7.19 7.87
CA GLU A 186 25.86 -6.03 7.79
C GLU A 186 25.26 -4.78 8.42
N TYR A 187 23.94 -4.57 8.29
CA TYR A 187 23.26 -3.48 8.99
C TYR A 187 23.27 -3.70 10.51
N LEU A 188 22.97 -4.91 10.99
CA LEU A 188 22.96 -5.21 12.43
C LEU A 188 24.29 -4.96 13.10
N LYS A 189 25.43 -5.17 12.42
CA LYS A 189 26.78 -4.86 12.95
C LYS A 189 26.99 -3.37 13.25
N VAL A 190 26.30 -2.48 12.56
CA VAL A 190 26.43 -1.02 12.72
C VAL A 190 25.21 -0.38 13.38
N ARG A 191 24.19 -1.20 13.68
CA ARG A 191 22.98 -0.73 14.34
C ARG A 191 23.28 -0.47 15.82
N ASN A 192 23.31 0.79 16.20
CA ASN A 192 23.47 1.23 17.60
C ASN A 192 22.12 1.75 18.12
N SER A 193 21.29 0.86 18.66
CA SER A 193 19.99 1.22 19.23
C SER A 193 19.37 0.05 19.99
N ASP A 194 18.77 0.34 21.15
CA ASP A 194 18.01 -0.61 21.98
C ASP A 194 16.54 -0.76 21.53
N SER A 195 16.12 -0.02 20.51
CA SER A 195 14.77 -0.12 19.97
C SER A 195 14.46 -1.57 19.55
N PRO A 196 13.25 -2.09 19.85
CA PRO A 196 12.83 -3.41 19.39
C PRO A 196 12.63 -3.50 17.89
N TYR A 197 12.49 -2.37 17.18
CA TYR A 197 12.28 -2.35 15.73
C TYR A 197 13.59 -2.57 14.97
N LEU A 198 13.55 -3.38 13.90
CA LEU A 198 14.74 -3.66 13.10
C LEU A 198 15.30 -2.37 12.49
N PHE A 199 14.46 -1.58 11.82
CA PHE A 199 14.86 -0.33 11.16
C PHE A 199 14.46 0.87 12.00
N VAL A 200 15.48 1.54 12.54
CA VAL A 200 15.33 2.69 13.45
C VAL A 200 15.48 4.02 12.74
N SER A 201 14.89 5.07 13.32
CA SER A 201 15.11 6.46 12.95
C SER A 201 16.19 7.06 13.84
N ARG A 202 16.78 8.19 13.41
CA ARG A 202 17.66 8.98 14.29
C ARG A 202 16.89 9.75 15.37
N GLN A 203 15.61 10.02 15.14
CA GLN A 203 14.79 10.89 15.98
C GLN A 203 13.69 10.14 16.75
N SER A 204 13.48 8.86 16.44
CA SER A 204 12.39 8.08 17.05
C SER A 204 12.76 6.60 17.06
N GLU A 205 12.17 5.89 18.00
CA GLU A 205 12.35 4.45 18.21
C GLU A 205 11.99 3.62 16.95
N LYS A 206 11.07 4.12 16.14
CA LYS A 206 10.56 3.47 14.94
C LYS A 206 10.66 4.39 13.72
N MET A 207 11.01 3.83 12.57
CA MET A 207 11.02 4.57 11.31
C MET A 207 9.60 4.89 10.84
N ALA A 208 9.34 6.14 10.45
CA ALA A 208 8.09 6.52 9.81
C ALA A 208 7.98 5.88 8.41
N ALA A 209 6.77 5.45 8.02
CA ALA A 209 6.54 4.86 6.70
C ALA A 209 6.87 5.82 5.53
N SER A 210 6.75 7.14 5.73
CA SER A 210 7.16 8.16 4.76
C SER A 210 8.67 8.16 4.51
N ARG A 211 9.48 7.80 5.52
CA ARG A 211 10.94 7.75 5.39
C ARG A 211 11.38 6.73 4.36
N ILE A 212 10.67 5.60 4.22
CA ILE A 212 10.94 4.62 3.16
C ILE A 212 10.88 5.29 1.78
N ASN A 213 9.82 6.08 1.50
CA ASN A 213 9.72 6.80 0.22
C ASN A 213 10.88 7.78 0.03
N GLN A 214 11.29 8.51 1.09
CA GLN A 214 12.42 9.43 1.01
C GLN A 214 13.74 8.72 0.68
N ILE A 215 13.98 7.54 1.28
CA ILE A 215 15.16 6.71 0.96
C ILE A 215 15.16 6.36 -0.53
N PHE A 216 14.03 5.89 -1.07
CA PHE A 216 13.95 5.55 -2.49
C PHE A 216 14.18 6.77 -3.38
N ASN A 217 13.52 7.89 -3.11
CA ASN A 217 13.64 9.12 -3.89
C ASN A 217 15.06 9.74 -3.84
N GLN A 218 15.82 9.46 -2.78
CA GLN A 218 17.20 9.92 -2.67
C GLN A 218 18.13 9.28 -3.72
N TYR A 219 17.83 8.05 -4.15
CA TYR A 219 18.68 7.26 -5.04
C TYR A 219 18.06 6.99 -6.41
N SER A 220 16.78 7.31 -6.61
CA SER A 220 16.09 7.12 -7.89
C SER A 220 14.82 7.95 -7.99
N ASP A 221 14.63 8.60 -9.15
CA ASP A 221 13.38 9.29 -9.50
C ASP A 221 12.31 8.34 -10.05
N ILE A 222 12.72 7.11 -10.40
CA ILE A 222 11.87 6.13 -11.09
C ILE A 222 11.43 5.02 -10.12
N ILE A 223 12.38 4.44 -9.37
CA ILE A 223 12.13 3.25 -8.55
C ILE A 223 11.48 3.63 -7.22
N THR A 224 10.28 3.13 -6.98
CA THR A 224 9.52 3.31 -5.73
C THR A 224 9.37 1.99 -4.97
N PRO A 225 9.05 2.01 -3.66
CA PRO A 225 8.77 0.80 -2.90
C PRO A 225 7.67 -0.08 -3.53
N LYS A 226 6.65 0.57 -4.12
CA LYS A 226 5.57 -0.14 -4.82
C LYS A 226 6.09 -0.83 -6.08
N MET A 227 6.98 -0.19 -6.84
CA MET A 227 7.57 -0.77 -8.06
C MET A 227 8.49 -1.94 -7.74
N LEU A 228 9.32 -1.87 -6.67
CA LEU A 228 10.14 -3.03 -6.28
C LEU A 228 9.28 -4.21 -5.83
N ARG A 229 8.19 -3.97 -5.12
CA ARG A 229 7.25 -5.04 -4.80
C ARG A 229 6.57 -5.61 -6.05
N HIS A 230 6.24 -4.77 -7.04
CA HIS A 230 5.74 -5.20 -8.33
C HIS A 230 6.80 -6.04 -9.06
N TYR A 231 8.04 -5.55 -9.13
CA TYR A 231 9.17 -6.26 -9.69
C TYR A 231 9.35 -7.64 -9.05
N PHE A 232 9.36 -7.74 -7.70
CA PHE A 232 9.44 -9.02 -7.01
C PHE A 232 8.34 -9.99 -7.48
N CYS A 233 7.07 -9.55 -7.45
CA CYS A 233 5.96 -10.42 -7.82
C CYS A 233 6.04 -10.89 -9.29
N SER A 234 6.35 -10.00 -10.23
CA SER A 234 6.49 -10.35 -11.65
C SER A 234 7.71 -11.23 -11.89
N HIS A 235 8.87 -10.86 -11.33
CA HIS A 235 10.12 -11.60 -11.53
C HIS A 235 10.06 -13.02 -10.97
N ALA A 236 9.49 -13.18 -9.76
CA ALA A 236 9.33 -14.50 -9.15
C ALA A 236 8.39 -15.43 -9.95
N LEU A 237 7.39 -14.88 -10.64
CA LEU A 237 6.52 -15.65 -11.53
C LEU A 237 7.19 -15.94 -12.87
N ASP A 238 8.00 -15.00 -13.37
CA ASP A 238 8.65 -15.10 -14.69
C ASP A 238 9.81 -16.11 -14.71
N THR A 239 10.54 -16.24 -13.60
CA THR A 239 11.60 -17.25 -13.46
C THR A 239 11.03 -18.68 -13.38
N GLY A 240 9.74 -18.84 -13.06
CA GLY A 240 9.09 -20.12 -12.92
C GLY A 240 9.43 -20.86 -11.61
N ASP A 241 10.28 -20.26 -10.75
CA ASP A 241 10.69 -20.88 -9.47
C ASP A 241 9.57 -20.83 -8.43
N TYR A 242 8.62 -19.88 -8.58
CA TYR A 242 7.49 -19.70 -7.68
C TYR A 242 6.16 -19.89 -8.40
N LYS A 243 5.27 -20.64 -7.76
CA LYS A 243 3.86 -20.70 -8.16
C LYS A 243 3.13 -19.45 -7.67
N ILE A 244 2.02 -19.12 -8.32
CA ILE A 244 1.27 -17.87 -8.03
C ILE A 244 0.82 -17.73 -6.58
N HIS A 245 0.43 -18.85 -5.94
CA HIS A 245 0.02 -18.85 -4.53
C HIS A 245 1.21 -18.68 -3.58
N GLU A 246 2.41 -19.13 -3.96
CA GLU A 246 3.64 -18.94 -3.19
C GLU A 246 4.07 -17.48 -3.22
N VAL A 247 4.02 -16.82 -4.40
CA VAL A 247 4.24 -15.37 -4.52
C VAL A 247 3.19 -14.60 -3.74
N ALA A 248 1.91 -15.01 -3.79
CA ALA A 248 0.83 -14.39 -3.03
C ALA A 248 1.10 -14.48 -1.52
N ASN A 249 1.56 -15.63 -1.04
CA ASN A 249 1.90 -15.84 0.37
C ASN A 249 3.12 -15.02 0.77
N GLN A 250 4.23 -15.13 0.03
CA GLN A 250 5.47 -14.38 0.26
C GLN A 250 5.22 -12.86 0.32
N ALA A 251 4.50 -12.32 -0.67
CA ALA A 251 4.13 -10.91 -0.69
C ALA A 251 2.98 -10.57 0.30
N GLY A 252 2.23 -11.55 0.80
CA GLY A 252 1.12 -11.37 1.73
C GLY A 252 -0.14 -10.80 1.06
N HIS A 253 -0.47 -11.23 -0.14
CA HIS A 253 -1.73 -10.87 -0.78
C HIS A 253 -2.88 -11.67 -0.13
N SER A 254 -3.85 -10.97 0.44
CA SER A 254 -5.04 -11.61 1.02
C SER A 254 -5.97 -12.23 -0.02
N ASN A 255 -5.83 -11.85 -1.29
CA ASN A 255 -6.55 -12.38 -2.43
C ASN A 255 -5.53 -12.69 -3.54
N VAL A 256 -5.50 -13.95 -3.98
CA VAL A 256 -4.62 -14.43 -5.07
C VAL A 256 -4.84 -13.65 -6.38
N GLN A 257 -6.07 -13.17 -6.62
CA GLN A 257 -6.36 -12.29 -7.76
C GLN A 257 -5.48 -11.03 -7.78
N THR A 258 -5.02 -10.54 -6.62
CA THR A 258 -4.05 -9.43 -6.56
C THR A 258 -2.69 -9.86 -7.14
N THR A 259 -2.33 -11.13 -7.06
CA THR A 259 -1.09 -11.66 -7.65
C THR A 259 -1.27 -11.94 -9.14
N LEU A 260 -2.46 -12.36 -9.58
CA LEU A 260 -2.78 -12.54 -11.01
C LEU A 260 -2.58 -11.25 -11.83
N ILE A 261 -2.73 -10.08 -11.21
CA ILE A 261 -2.44 -8.81 -11.88
C ILE A 261 -0.97 -8.75 -12.37
N TYR A 262 -0.05 -9.43 -11.69
CA TYR A 262 1.38 -9.46 -11.99
C TYR A 262 1.80 -10.60 -12.92
N SER A 263 0.91 -11.53 -13.24
CA SER A 263 1.18 -12.66 -14.14
C SER A 263 1.02 -12.30 -15.62
N ASN A 264 0.74 -11.03 -15.94
CA ASN A 264 0.58 -10.60 -17.33
C ASN A 264 1.98 -10.49 -17.99
N PRO A 265 2.29 -11.38 -18.95
CA PRO A 265 3.60 -11.38 -19.58
C PRO A 265 3.82 -10.10 -20.39
N SER A 266 5.05 -9.62 -20.43
CA SER A 266 5.42 -8.51 -21.27
C SER A 266 5.24 -8.88 -22.76
N ALA A 267 5.09 -7.86 -23.62
CA ALA A 267 5.00 -8.09 -25.07
C ALA A 267 6.23 -8.85 -25.61
N ARG A 268 7.42 -8.63 -25.02
CA ARG A 268 8.64 -9.38 -25.36
C ARG A 268 8.50 -10.85 -25.00
N GLN A 269 8.09 -11.17 -23.78
CA GLN A 269 7.88 -12.55 -23.34
C GLN A 269 6.82 -13.27 -24.19
N MET A 270 5.75 -12.58 -24.57
CA MET A 270 4.73 -13.16 -25.46
C MET A 270 5.31 -13.48 -26.84
N LYS A 271 6.15 -12.59 -27.42
CA LYS A 271 6.84 -12.85 -28.68
C LYS A 271 7.80 -14.02 -28.56
N GLU A 272 8.59 -14.09 -27.48
CA GLU A 272 9.52 -15.20 -27.24
C GLU A 272 8.79 -16.55 -27.06
N LYS A 273 7.63 -16.55 -26.38
CA LYS A 273 6.78 -17.75 -26.24
C LYS A 273 6.13 -18.17 -27.56
N ALA A 274 5.64 -17.21 -28.34
CA ALA A 274 5.06 -17.48 -29.65
C ALA A 274 6.08 -18.10 -30.64
N ASN A 275 7.36 -17.71 -30.57
CA ASN A 275 8.42 -18.29 -31.39
C ASN A 275 8.85 -19.72 -30.98
N LYS A 276 8.35 -20.22 -29.87
CA LYS A 276 8.62 -21.59 -29.40
C LYS A 276 7.51 -22.59 -29.74
N LEU A 277 6.41 -22.11 -30.34
CA LEU A 277 5.32 -22.93 -30.89
C LEU A 277 5.60 -23.28 -32.36
#